data_2c51ef95a0d0dd7d83f501de01f527f4
#
_entry.id   2c51ef95a0d0dd7d83f501de01f527f4
#
_cell.length_a   1.000
_cell.length_b   1.000
_cell.length_c   1.000
_cell.angle_alpha   90.00
_cell.angle_beta   90.00
_cell.angle_gamma   90.00
#
_symmetry.space_group_name_H-M   'P 1'
#
loop_
_entity.id
_entity.type
_entity.pdbx_description
1 polymer ?
#
loop_
_entity_poly.entity_id
_entity_poly.type
_entity_poly.pdbx_seq_one_letter_code
_entity_poly.pdbx_strand_id
1 'polypeptide(L)'
;MTEGAGIVFWGRFQQTRGGKLKYRGFTFIEMLIVLCSIVAIASGIFVVGNGIFQTGRFNAARSQVAAVSLAVSQYHFETGSWPANLNTLTSSVGQYGPWIDADGLRDPWGNQFNYNIFTAGNMFSIWSNGANKSNDSGSNPTSFSADDIGMVGR
;
A
#
# COMPACT_ATOMS: atom_id res chain seq x y z
N MET A 1 88.07 -30.91 26.07
CA MET A 1 88.27 -29.57 25.51
C MET A 1 87.18 -29.43 24.43
N THR A 2 86.21 -28.66 24.49
CA THR A 2 85.89 -27.30 24.99
C THR A 2 84.40 -27.17 25.24
N GLU A 3 84.11 -26.46 26.30
CA GLU A 3 82.77 -26.06 26.68
C GLU A 3 82.08 -25.20 25.63
N GLY A 4 80.78 -25.38 25.49
CA GLY A 4 79.88 -24.50 24.73
C GLY A 4 78.65 -24.09 25.56
N ALA A 5 78.69 -22.86 26.08
CA ALA A 5 77.76 -22.27 27.00
C ALA A 5 76.33 -22.18 26.39
N GLY A 6 75.33 -22.73 27.08
CA GLY A 6 73.94 -22.56 26.78
C GLY A 6 73.47 -21.22 27.24
N ILE A 7 73.00 -20.37 26.32
CA ILE A 7 72.32 -19.10 26.64
C ILE A 7 70.84 -19.40 26.87
N VAL A 8 70.44 -19.35 28.12
CA VAL A 8 69.02 -19.44 28.50
C VAL A 8 68.36 -18.06 28.30
N PHE A 9 67.60 -17.93 27.27
CA PHE A 9 66.83 -16.71 26.98
C PHE A 9 65.55 -16.71 27.81
N TRP A 10 65.58 -16.05 28.97
CA TRP A 10 64.35 -15.80 29.72
C TRP A 10 63.54 -14.72 29.06
N GLY A 11 62.57 -15.11 28.19
CA GLY A 11 61.56 -14.21 27.68
C GLY A 11 60.63 -13.73 28.80
N ARG A 12 60.80 -12.46 29.16
CA ARG A 12 59.93 -11.78 30.12
C ARG A 12 58.52 -11.64 29.51
N PHE A 13 57.63 -12.55 29.85
CA PHE A 13 56.20 -12.38 29.54
C PHE A 13 55.67 -11.11 30.23
N GLN A 14 55.49 -10.05 29.47
CA GLN A 14 54.75 -8.90 29.93
C GLN A 14 53.26 -9.30 30.03
N GLN A 15 52.81 -9.44 31.26
CA GLN A 15 51.42 -9.65 31.58
C GLN A 15 50.65 -8.34 31.30
N THR A 16 49.99 -8.27 30.14
CA THR A 16 49.09 -7.19 29.82
C THR A 16 47.99 -7.18 30.86
N ARG A 17 47.94 -6.14 31.69
CA ARG A 17 46.83 -5.88 32.60
C ARG A 17 45.54 -5.76 31.77
N GLY A 18 44.74 -6.80 31.82
CA GLY A 18 43.40 -6.79 31.27
C GLY A 18 42.59 -5.68 31.99
N GLY A 19 42.40 -4.57 31.29
CA GLY A 19 41.51 -3.51 31.74
C GLY A 19 40.13 -4.09 31.94
N LYS A 20 39.65 -4.20 33.17
CA LYS A 20 38.25 -4.58 33.44
C LYS A 20 37.37 -3.50 32.81
N LEU A 21 36.71 -3.83 31.69
CA LEU A 21 35.65 -2.99 31.15
C LEU A 21 34.59 -2.87 32.25
N LYS A 22 34.46 -1.70 32.84
CA LYS A 22 33.37 -1.39 33.76
C LYS A 22 32.10 -1.32 32.93
N TYR A 23 31.35 -2.40 32.88
CA TYR A 23 30.00 -2.37 32.37
C TYR A 23 29.17 -1.55 33.39
N ARG A 24 28.78 -0.34 32.98
CA ARG A 24 27.82 0.47 33.73
C ARG A 24 26.45 -0.14 33.43
N GLY A 25 25.83 -0.78 34.42
CA GLY A 25 24.44 -1.22 34.32
C GLY A 25 23.52 0.01 34.22
N PHE A 26 22.43 -0.17 33.47
CA PHE A 26 21.40 0.86 33.34
C PHE A 26 20.74 1.12 34.71
N THR A 27 20.45 2.37 35.00
CA THR A 27 19.70 2.75 36.18
C THR A 27 18.21 2.53 35.97
N PHE A 28 17.47 2.26 37.05
CA PHE A 28 16.01 2.11 36.97
C PHE A 28 15.33 3.34 36.35
N ILE A 29 15.80 4.54 36.70
CA ILE A 29 15.25 5.79 36.15
C ILE A 29 15.51 5.93 34.63
N GLU A 30 16.67 5.49 34.17
CA GLU A 30 17.01 5.52 32.73
C GLU A 30 16.07 4.62 31.92
N MET A 31 15.76 3.41 32.39
CA MET A 31 14.78 2.54 31.80
C MET A 31 13.37 3.12 31.82
N LEU A 32 13.01 3.83 32.90
CA LEU A 32 11.70 4.46 33.03
C LEU A 32 11.52 5.60 32.03
N ILE A 33 12.55 6.44 31.83
CA ILE A 33 12.54 7.51 30.82
C ILE A 33 12.42 6.94 29.41
N VAL A 34 13.14 5.86 29.07
CA VAL A 34 13.07 5.19 27.79
C VAL A 34 11.67 4.65 27.53
N LEU A 35 11.06 3.97 28.50
CA LEU A 35 9.69 3.46 28.38
C LEU A 35 8.67 4.59 28.15
N CYS A 36 8.76 5.67 28.93
CA CYS A 36 7.89 6.84 28.74
C CYS A 36 8.06 7.45 27.34
N SER A 37 9.29 7.53 26.85
CA SER A 37 9.58 8.07 25.51
C SER A 37 8.96 7.20 24.41
N ILE A 38 9.07 5.88 24.51
CA ILE A 38 8.50 4.94 23.55
C ILE A 38 6.96 5.06 23.52
N VAL A 39 6.32 5.12 24.70
CA VAL A 39 4.87 5.28 24.79
C VAL A 39 4.40 6.60 24.20
N ALA A 40 5.13 7.69 24.44
CA ALA A 40 4.81 9.00 23.88
C ALA A 40 4.89 9.02 22.35
N ILE A 41 5.91 8.40 21.76
CA ILE A 41 6.05 8.29 20.29
C ILE A 41 4.97 7.36 19.72
N ALA A 42 4.73 6.22 20.34
CA ALA A 42 3.74 5.25 19.87
C ALA A 42 2.32 5.84 19.83
N SER A 43 1.95 6.65 20.86
CA SER A 43 0.64 7.31 20.89
C SER A 43 0.46 8.32 19.75
N GLY A 44 1.51 9.08 19.41
CA GLY A 44 1.49 10.01 18.27
C GLY A 44 1.24 9.33 16.93
N ILE A 45 1.92 8.21 16.68
CA ILE A 45 1.77 7.43 15.44
C ILE A 45 0.35 6.87 15.29
N PHE A 46 -0.27 6.44 16.40
CA PHE A 46 -1.62 5.86 16.35
C PHE A 46 -2.69 6.87 15.95
N VAL A 47 -2.58 8.11 16.40
CA VAL A 47 -3.55 9.17 16.06
C VAL A 47 -3.43 9.60 14.60
N VAL A 48 -2.22 9.74 14.07
CA VAL A 48 -2.00 10.21 12.68
C VAL A 48 -2.20 9.09 11.66
N GLY A 49 -1.90 7.85 12.04
CA GLY A 49 -1.90 6.70 11.13
C GLY A 49 -3.26 6.46 10.46
N ASN A 50 -4.36 6.55 11.20
CA ASN A 50 -5.70 6.30 10.65
C ASN A 50 -6.08 7.28 9.51
N GLY A 51 -5.70 8.55 9.61
CA GLY A 51 -5.95 9.54 8.56
C GLY A 51 -5.17 9.26 7.27
N ILE A 52 -3.90 8.85 7.42
CA ILE A 52 -3.02 8.53 6.27
C ILE A 52 -3.55 7.31 5.50
N PHE A 53 -3.98 6.25 6.20
CA PHE A 53 -4.53 5.05 5.57
C PHE A 53 -5.81 5.33 4.78
N GLN A 54 -6.69 6.18 5.30
CA GLN A 54 -7.91 6.57 4.57
C GLN A 54 -7.58 7.35 3.31
N THR A 55 -6.73 8.38 3.40
CA THR A 55 -6.28 9.15 2.23
C THR A 55 -5.62 8.26 1.18
N GLY A 56 -4.81 7.29 1.59
CA GLY A 56 -4.19 6.30 0.71
C GLY A 56 -5.23 5.47 -0.06
N ARG A 57 -6.28 5.00 0.61
CA ARG A 57 -7.38 4.25 -0.03
C ARG A 57 -8.16 5.10 -1.03
N PHE A 58 -8.46 6.36 -0.72
CA PHE A 58 -9.12 7.27 -1.66
C PHE A 58 -8.30 7.51 -2.92
N ASN A 59 -7.00 7.71 -2.79
CA ASN A 59 -6.12 7.88 -3.95
C ASN A 59 -6.00 6.58 -4.77
N ALA A 60 -5.92 5.42 -4.11
CA ALA A 60 -5.95 4.13 -4.78
C ALA A 60 -7.25 3.90 -5.53
N ALA A 61 -8.41 4.22 -4.95
CA ALA A 61 -9.70 4.11 -5.62
C ALA A 61 -9.79 4.99 -6.87
N ARG A 62 -9.28 6.23 -6.81
CA ARG A 62 -9.25 7.12 -7.99
C ARG A 62 -8.41 6.54 -9.12
N SER A 63 -7.23 6.01 -8.82
CA SER A 63 -6.38 5.38 -9.84
C SER A 63 -7.00 4.10 -10.42
N GLN A 64 -7.69 3.31 -9.61
CA GLN A 64 -8.39 2.12 -10.06
C GLN A 64 -9.61 2.46 -10.94
N VAL A 65 -10.43 3.44 -10.55
CA VAL A 65 -11.53 3.93 -11.40
C VAL A 65 -11.00 4.39 -12.77
N ALA A 66 -9.88 5.10 -12.80
CA ALA A 66 -9.26 5.51 -14.06
C ALA A 66 -8.78 4.31 -14.89
N ALA A 67 -8.21 3.30 -14.28
CA ALA A 67 -7.79 2.07 -14.97
C ALA A 67 -8.97 1.29 -15.54
N VAL A 68 -10.05 1.14 -14.77
CA VAL A 68 -11.29 0.48 -15.25
C VAL A 68 -11.93 1.29 -16.39
N SER A 69 -11.96 2.62 -16.28
CA SER A 69 -12.47 3.52 -17.32
C SER A 69 -11.69 3.36 -18.63
N LEU A 70 -10.37 3.24 -18.54
CA LEU A 70 -9.51 2.99 -19.71
C LEU A 70 -9.83 1.62 -20.33
N ALA A 71 -9.99 0.58 -19.53
CA ALA A 71 -10.34 -0.76 -20.00
C ALA A 71 -11.71 -0.79 -20.71
N VAL A 72 -12.72 -0.07 -20.18
CA VAL A 72 -14.03 0.08 -20.81
C VAL A 72 -13.90 0.79 -22.18
N SER A 73 -13.12 1.88 -22.24
CA SER A 73 -12.91 2.62 -23.47
C SER A 73 -12.16 1.79 -24.51
N GLN A 74 -11.18 1.01 -24.10
CA GLN A 74 -10.44 0.11 -24.97
C GLN A 74 -11.33 -1.02 -25.51
N TYR A 75 -12.14 -1.62 -24.65
CA TYR A 75 -13.15 -2.60 -25.07
C TYR A 75 -14.06 -2.02 -26.14
N HIS A 76 -14.59 -0.82 -25.91
CA HIS A 76 -15.47 -0.15 -26.87
C HIS A 76 -14.76 0.15 -28.19
N PHE A 77 -13.52 0.59 -28.14
CA PHE A 77 -12.71 0.87 -29.34
C PHE A 77 -12.47 -0.40 -30.18
N GLU A 78 -12.20 -1.54 -29.54
CA GLU A 78 -11.86 -2.78 -30.22
C GLU A 78 -13.09 -3.56 -30.70
N THR A 79 -14.21 -3.51 -29.95
CA THR A 79 -15.43 -4.30 -30.24
C THR A 79 -16.56 -3.50 -30.92
N GLY A 80 -16.47 -2.16 -30.90
CA GLY A 80 -17.50 -1.26 -31.44
C GLY A 80 -18.74 -1.13 -30.52
N SER A 81 -18.74 -1.73 -29.34
CA SER A 81 -19.89 -1.74 -28.41
C SER A 81 -19.43 -1.55 -26.95
N TRP A 82 -20.32 -1.02 -26.11
CA TRP A 82 -20.02 -0.94 -24.67
C TRP A 82 -20.16 -2.32 -24.02
N PRO A 83 -19.29 -2.66 -23.03
CA PRO A 83 -19.43 -3.92 -22.30
C PRO A 83 -20.76 -3.95 -21.54
N ALA A 84 -21.46 -5.08 -21.56
CA ALA A 84 -22.73 -5.23 -20.86
C ALA A 84 -22.60 -5.11 -19.34
N ASN A 85 -21.44 -5.47 -18.82
CA ASN A 85 -21.05 -5.33 -17.40
C ASN A 85 -19.52 -5.35 -17.31
N LEU A 86 -18.98 -4.95 -16.15
CA LEU A 86 -17.52 -4.90 -15.96
C LEU A 86 -16.84 -6.28 -16.01
N ASN A 87 -17.54 -7.35 -15.65
CA ASN A 87 -16.96 -8.69 -15.71
C ASN A 87 -16.61 -9.13 -17.14
N THR A 88 -17.28 -8.56 -18.15
CA THR A 88 -16.95 -8.81 -19.56
C THR A 88 -15.50 -8.42 -19.89
N LEU A 89 -14.94 -7.44 -19.18
CA LEU A 89 -13.56 -6.98 -19.39
C LEU A 89 -12.49 -7.99 -18.95
N THR A 90 -12.86 -8.96 -18.13
CA THR A 90 -11.92 -9.98 -17.60
C THR A 90 -11.78 -11.21 -18.48
N SER A 91 -12.55 -11.27 -19.56
CA SER A 91 -12.55 -12.38 -20.52
C SER A 91 -12.26 -11.88 -21.92
N SER A 92 -11.74 -12.78 -22.77
CA SER A 92 -11.50 -12.47 -24.18
C SER A 92 -12.80 -12.49 -24.98
N VAL A 93 -12.92 -11.57 -25.93
CA VAL A 93 -14.02 -11.51 -26.90
C VAL A 93 -13.42 -11.64 -28.30
N GLY A 94 -13.57 -12.79 -28.91
CA GLY A 94 -12.94 -13.10 -30.18
C GLY A 94 -11.41 -13.11 -30.06
N GLN A 95 -10.77 -12.18 -30.76
CA GLN A 95 -9.30 -12.02 -30.72
C GLN A 95 -8.80 -10.93 -29.73
N TYR A 96 -9.70 -10.27 -29.01
CA TYR A 96 -9.42 -9.15 -28.15
C TYR A 96 -9.56 -9.52 -26.67
N GLY A 97 -8.85 -8.77 -25.79
CA GLY A 97 -8.91 -8.94 -24.33
C GLY A 97 -8.00 -10.06 -23.79
N PRO A 98 -8.04 -10.32 -22.48
CA PRO A 98 -8.77 -9.54 -21.48
C PRO A 98 -8.18 -8.12 -21.30
N TRP A 99 -9.00 -7.16 -20.89
CA TRP A 99 -8.61 -5.75 -20.72
C TRP A 99 -8.22 -5.39 -19.31
N ILE A 100 -8.69 -6.16 -18.34
CA ILE A 100 -8.36 -5.98 -16.91
C ILE A 100 -8.47 -7.32 -16.18
N ASP A 101 -7.69 -7.49 -15.12
CA ASP A 101 -7.80 -8.64 -14.24
C ASP A 101 -9.02 -8.52 -13.31
N ALA A 102 -9.56 -9.65 -12.86
CA ALA A 102 -10.74 -9.69 -11.99
C ALA A 102 -10.53 -8.92 -10.65
N ASP A 103 -9.31 -8.92 -10.12
CA ASP A 103 -8.95 -8.18 -8.92
C ASP A 103 -8.98 -6.66 -9.14
N GLY A 104 -8.73 -6.20 -10.38
CA GLY A 104 -8.82 -4.80 -10.77
C GLY A 104 -10.25 -4.23 -10.76
N LEU A 105 -11.27 -5.08 -10.68
CA LEU A 105 -12.68 -4.69 -10.59
C LEU A 105 -13.17 -4.47 -9.14
N ARG A 106 -12.28 -4.52 -8.17
CA ARG A 106 -12.60 -4.26 -6.75
C ARG A 106 -11.94 -2.99 -6.27
N ASP A 107 -12.68 -2.25 -5.49
CA ASP A 107 -12.18 -1.05 -4.84
C ASP A 107 -11.30 -1.38 -3.60
N PRO A 108 -10.56 -0.42 -3.01
CA PRO A 108 -9.73 -0.63 -1.83
C PRO A 108 -10.49 -1.01 -0.55
N TRP A 109 -11.82 -0.96 -0.56
CA TRP A 109 -12.70 -1.40 0.53
C TRP A 109 -13.32 -2.77 0.27
N GLY A 110 -12.98 -3.41 -0.89
CA GLY A 110 -13.38 -4.76 -1.28
C GLY A 110 -14.72 -4.86 -2.01
N ASN A 111 -15.35 -3.72 -2.35
CA ASN A 111 -16.60 -3.73 -3.12
C ASN A 111 -16.29 -3.76 -4.63
N GLN A 112 -17.25 -4.22 -5.43
CA GLN A 112 -17.17 -4.06 -6.88
C GLN A 112 -17.48 -2.62 -7.29
N PHE A 113 -16.87 -2.17 -8.38
CA PHE A 113 -17.24 -0.90 -8.99
C PHE A 113 -18.63 -0.98 -9.59
N ASN A 114 -19.39 0.11 -9.48
CA ASN A 114 -20.64 0.29 -10.18
C ASN A 114 -20.35 0.77 -11.61
N TYR A 115 -21.24 0.44 -12.52
CA TYR A 115 -21.11 0.78 -13.94
C TYR A 115 -22.48 1.07 -14.54
N ASN A 116 -22.56 2.13 -15.32
CA ASN A 116 -23.75 2.46 -16.08
C ASN A 116 -23.42 3.04 -17.45
N ILE A 117 -24.28 2.79 -18.44
CA ILE A 117 -24.16 3.25 -19.80
C ILE A 117 -25.27 4.26 -20.09
N PHE A 118 -24.90 5.41 -20.64
CA PHE A 118 -25.83 6.45 -21.12
C PHE A 118 -25.91 6.38 -22.65
N THR A 119 -26.85 5.60 -23.15
CA THR A 119 -27.01 5.39 -24.62
C THR A 119 -27.27 6.68 -25.38
N ALA A 120 -28.00 7.63 -24.79
CA ALA A 120 -28.31 8.91 -25.42
C ALA A 120 -27.10 9.81 -25.67
N GLY A 121 -25.99 9.61 -24.94
CA GLY A 121 -24.78 10.45 -25.03
C GLY A 121 -23.51 9.72 -25.43
N ASN A 122 -23.58 8.42 -25.75
CA ASN A 122 -22.43 7.55 -25.96
C ASN A 122 -21.40 7.70 -24.84
N MET A 123 -21.87 7.66 -23.60
CA MET A 123 -21.08 7.86 -22.38
C MET A 123 -21.33 6.72 -21.40
N PHE A 124 -20.39 6.55 -20.47
CA PHE A 124 -20.56 5.64 -19.35
C PHE A 124 -20.09 6.30 -18.05
N SER A 125 -20.55 5.79 -16.93
CA SER A 125 -20.02 6.14 -15.61
C SER A 125 -19.56 4.90 -14.86
N ILE A 126 -18.47 5.06 -14.10
CA ILE A 126 -17.90 4.05 -13.21
C ILE A 126 -17.66 4.71 -11.88
N TRP A 127 -18.07 4.06 -10.79
CA TRP A 127 -17.81 4.60 -9.45
C TRP A 127 -17.70 3.51 -8.38
N SER A 128 -16.96 3.84 -7.34
CA SER A 128 -16.91 3.11 -6.06
C SER A 128 -17.84 3.80 -5.07
N ASN A 129 -18.50 3.04 -4.25
CA ASN A 129 -19.31 3.53 -3.14
C ASN A 129 -18.48 4.01 -1.93
N GLY A 130 -17.17 4.10 -2.08
CA GLY A 130 -16.30 4.64 -1.04
C GLY A 130 -16.22 3.82 0.24
N ALA A 131 -15.86 4.50 1.32
CA ALA A 131 -15.61 3.89 2.61
C ALA A 131 -16.91 3.46 3.33
N ASN A 132 -18.01 4.18 3.12
CA ASN A 132 -19.30 3.90 3.76
C ASN A 132 -20.07 2.76 3.06
N LYS A 133 -19.64 2.36 1.84
CA LYS A 133 -20.22 1.30 1.01
C LYS A 133 -21.65 1.59 0.55
N SER A 134 -22.09 2.83 0.66
CA SER A 134 -23.40 3.29 0.25
C SER A 134 -23.29 4.01 -1.09
N ASN A 135 -24.27 3.81 -1.98
CA ASN A 135 -24.33 4.56 -3.23
C ASN A 135 -25.02 5.90 -2.99
N ASP A 136 -24.24 6.92 -2.72
CA ASP A 136 -24.71 8.27 -2.42
C ASP A 136 -24.94 9.11 -3.70
N SER A 137 -24.39 8.67 -4.81
CA SER A 137 -24.48 9.34 -6.12
C SER A 137 -25.69 8.93 -6.95
N GLY A 138 -26.41 7.87 -6.53
CA GLY A 138 -27.60 7.37 -7.23
C GLY A 138 -27.28 6.38 -8.37
N SER A 139 -28.32 6.02 -9.13
CA SER A 139 -28.23 4.94 -10.13
C SER A 139 -27.53 5.36 -11.43
N ASN A 140 -27.51 6.65 -11.75
CA ASN A 140 -27.00 7.17 -13.03
C ASN A 140 -26.16 8.44 -12.80
N PRO A 141 -25.05 8.38 -12.03
CA PRO A 141 -24.34 9.58 -11.68
C PRO A 141 -23.54 10.13 -12.85
N THR A 142 -23.69 11.43 -13.08
CA THR A 142 -22.77 12.24 -13.90
C THR A 142 -21.88 13.12 -13.02
N SER A 143 -22.16 13.16 -11.72
CA SER A 143 -21.35 13.77 -10.66
C SER A 143 -21.42 12.86 -9.43
N PHE A 144 -20.36 12.86 -8.63
CA PHE A 144 -20.20 11.95 -7.49
C PHE A 144 -20.26 12.72 -6.19
N SER A 145 -21.02 12.22 -5.23
CA SER A 145 -21.31 12.87 -3.95
C SER A 145 -20.78 12.05 -2.77
N ALA A 146 -20.66 12.71 -1.62
CA ALA A 146 -20.12 12.15 -0.38
C ALA A 146 -18.72 11.54 -0.56
N ASP A 147 -18.56 10.27 -0.22
CA ASP A 147 -17.31 9.53 -0.37
C ASP A 147 -17.28 8.64 -1.63
N ASP A 148 -18.30 8.73 -2.50
CA ASP A 148 -18.30 8.08 -3.80
C ASP A 148 -17.18 8.65 -4.68
N ILE A 149 -16.47 7.76 -5.36
CA ILE A 149 -15.35 8.10 -6.24
C ILE A 149 -15.63 7.54 -7.62
N GLY A 150 -15.77 8.41 -8.61
CA GLY A 150 -16.12 7.95 -9.93
C GLY A 150 -15.59 8.80 -11.07
N MET A 151 -15.84 8.32 -12.28
CA MET A 151 -15.48 8.96 -13.54
C MET A 151 -16.57 8.72 -14.58
N VAL A 152 -16.77 9.73 -15.42
CA VAL A 152 -17.61 9.63 -16.62
C VAL A 152 -16.69 9.61 -17.82
N GLY A 153 -16.84 8.60 -18.67
CA GLY A 153 -16.09 8.44 -19.93
C GLY A 153 -16.98 8.57 -21.17
N ARG A 154 -16.35 8.74 -22.33
CA ARG A 154 -16.97 8.81 -23.67
C ARG A 154 -16.22 7.92 -24.62
#